data_ce1f99f95d0fa19cdb1b2f8a7b16ada2
#
_entry.id   ce1f99f95d0fa19cdb1b2f8a7b16ada2
#
_cell.length_a   1.000
_cell.length_b   1.000
_cell.length_c   1.000
_cell.angle_alpha   90.00
_cell.angle_beta   90.00
_cell.angle_gamma   90.00
#
_symmetry.space_group_name_H-M   'P 1'
#
loop_
_entity.id
_entity.type
_entity.pdbx_description
1 polymer ?
#
loop_
_entity_poly.entity_id
_entity_poly.type
_entity_poly.pdbx_seq_one_letter_code
_entity_poly.pdbx_strand_id
1 'polypeptide(L)'
;MYKRQEYSGHGNCPITEADLTEKASIVGRVGLMLLSCGTGAWRVRSSMNTISQNLGITCSTDIGLMSIEYTCFDGTSGFSQSLCLTNTGVNTSKLNRLERFIGEFSTVGKTMTGEQLHDHLDEIDRIHGLYSPVALGFAAALACGAFTFLLGGGPVEMLFAFCGAGLGNFVRCKLTKHHLTLFLGIVASVASACVTYTILLRIAELIAGVSLQHEAGYICSMLFIIPGFPFITSGIDLAKLDMRSGLERLTYALSLIHISEPTRLALIS
;
A
#
# COMPACT_ATOMS: atom_id res chain seq x y z
N MET A 1 2.53 -15.16 1.45
CA MET A 1 3.42 -15.59 2.53
C MET A 1 4.66 -16.21 1.90
N TYR A 2 5.78 -15.51 1.93
CA TYR A 2 7.07 -16.00 1.44
C TYR A 2 7.49 -17.14 2.39
N LYS A 3 7.43 -18.38 1.91
CA LYS A 3 7.98 -19.50 2.69
C LYS A 3 9.49 -19.32 2.72
N ARG A 4 10.06 -19.31 3.93
CA ARG A 4 11.50 -19.45 4.14
C ARG A 4 11.95 -20.63 3.29
N GLN A 5 12.72 -20.38 2.24
CA GLN A 5 13.42 -21.48 1.57
C GLN A 5 14.39 -22.04 2.60
N GLU A 6 14.34 -23.35 2.83
CA GLU A 6 15.33 -24.04 3.63
C GLU A 6 16.66 -23.99 2.87
N TYR A 7 17.39 -22.91 3.06
CA TYR A 7 18.78 -22.86 2.67
C TYR A 7 19.54 -23.66 3.73
N SER A 8 20.22 -24.74 3.30
CA SER A 8 21.18 -25.49 4.11
C SER A 8 22.45 -24.63 4.29
N GLY A 9 22.27 -23.47 4.92
CA GLY A 9 23.35 -22.55 5.24
C GLY A 9 24.22 -23.13 6.35
N HIS A 10 25.49 -22.98 6.25
CA HIS A 10 26.48 -23.33 7.28
C HIS A 10 26.36 -22.36 8.45
N GLY A 11 25.53 -22.68 9.35
CA GLY A 11 24.76 -22.01 10.39
C GLY A 11 25.44 -21.08 11.38
N ASN A 12 26.69 -20.65 11.30
CA ASN A 12 27.31 -19.81 12.34
C ASN A 12 28.29 -18.75 11.82
N CYS A 13 28.35 -18.48 10.53
CA CYS A 13 29.18 -17.40 10.01
C CYS A 13 28.40 -16.09 9.86
N PRO A 14 29.04 -14.93 9.99
CA PRO A 14 28.44 -13.64 9.64
C PRO A 14 27.93 -13.65 8.21
N ILE A 15 26.82 -12.95 7.94
CA ILE A 15 26.21 -12.92 6.59
C ILE A 15 27.19 -12.41 5.52
N THR A 16 28.18 -11.61 5.88
CA THR A 16 29.22 -11.13 4.95
C THR A 16 30.11 -12.23 4.39
N GLU A 17 30.26 -13.34 5.12
CA GLU A 17 31.04 -14.51 4.73
C GLU A 17 30.18 -15.65 4.15
N ALA A 18 28.85 -15.48 4.20
CA ALA A 18 27.91 -16.47 3.69
C ALA A 18 27.97 -16.60 2.15
N ASP A 19 27.39 -17.67 1.63
CA ASP A 19 27.26 -17.91 0.20
C ASP A 19 26.40 -16.84 -0.50
N LEU A 20 26.65 -16.63 -1.81
CA LEU A 20 25.92 -15.67 -2.63
C LEU A 20 24.40 -15.88 -2.56
N THR A 21 23.96 -17.13 -2.54
CA THR A 21 22.53 -17.49 -2.48
C THR A 21 21.86 -17.00 -1.19
N GLU A 22 22.56 -17.14 -0.05
CA GLU A 22 22.04 -16.66 1.25
C GLU A 22 22.01 -15.14 1.29
N LYS A 23 23.07 -14.45 0.85
CA LYS A 23 23.11 -12.99 0.71
C LYS A 23 21.99 -12.48 -0.19
N ALA A 24 21.80 -13.09 -1.36
CA ALA A 24 20.78 -12.74 -2.31
C ALA A 24 19.35 -12.95 -1.74
N SER A 25 19.15 -13.99 -0.93
CA SER A 25 17.87 -14.25 -0.28
C SER A 25 17.43 -13.13 0.68
N ILE A 26 18.38 -12.56 1.44
CA ILE A 26 18.12 -11.42 2.32
C ILE A 26 17.73 -10.18 1.48
N VAL A 27 18.51 -9.90 0.42
CA VAL A 27 18.24 -8.76 -0.49
C VAL A 27 16.85 -8.87 -1.11
N GLY A 28 16.53 -10.05 -1.67
CA GLY A 28 15.22 -10.29 -2.30
C GLY A 28 14.06 -10.20 -1.32
N ARG A 29 14.22 -10.75 -0.11
CA ARG A 29 13.22 -10.72 0.94
C ARG A 29 12.90 -9.29 1.38
N VAL A 30 13.92 -8.47 1.62
CA VAL A 30 13.73 -7.06 1.99
C VAL A 30 13.03 -6.30 0.86
N GLY A 31 13.44 -6.51 -0.40
CA GLY A 31 12.78 -5.93 -1.55
C GLY A 31 11.30 -6.30 -1.62
N LEU A 32 10.97 -7.58 -1.45
CA LEU A 32 9.58 -8.07 -1.47
C LEU A 32 8.73 -7.49 -0.33
N MET A 33 9.31 -7.40 0.88
CA MET A 33 8.62 -6.82 2.03
C MET A 33 8.35 -5.33 1.84
N LEU A 34 9.29 -4.56 1.26
CA LEU A 34 9.10 -3.16 0.89
C LEU A 34 8.00 -3.02 -0.16
N LEU A 35 8.03 -3.83 -1.21
CA LEU A 35 7.02 -3.83 -2.26
C LEU A 35 5.63 -4.14 -1.69
N SER A 36 5.53 -5.09 -0.74
CA SER A 36 4.28 -5.44 -0.06
C SER A 36 3.66 -4.29 0.73
N CYS A 37 4.49 -3.32 1.17
CA CYS A 37 4.03 -2.09 1.82
C CYS A 37 3.53 -1.01 0.86
N GLY A 38 3.52 -1.29 -0.46
CA GLY A 38 3.04 -0.37 -1.49
C GLY A 38 4.01 0.75 -1.86
N THR A 39 5.26 0.71 -1.39
CA THR A 39 6.26 1.75 -1.71
C THR A 39 6.67 1.72 -3.18
N GLY A 40 7.16 2.85 -3.71
CA GLY A 40 7.60 2.98 -5.10
C GLY A 40 8.82 2.13 -5.44
N ALA A 41 8.94 1.75 -6.71
CA ALA A 41 10.01 0.89 -7.21
C ALA A 41 11.40 1.48 -6.98
N TRP A 42 11.56 2.80 -7.16
CA TRP A 42 12.82 3.49 -6.93
C TRP A 42 13.35 3.28 -5.50
N ARG A 43 12.46 3.29 -4.49
CA ARG A 43 12.81 3.07 -3.09
C ARG A 43 13.20 1.61 -2.85
N VAL A 44 12.44 0.66 -3.40
CA VAL A 44 12.76 -0.77 -3.33
C VAL A 44 14.14 -1.02 -3.90
N ARG A 45 14.43 -0.52 -5.11
CA ARG A 45 15.73 -0.65 -5.78
C ARG A 45 16.86 -0.05 -4.95
N SER A 46 16.69 1.18 -4.46
CA SER A 46 17.68 1.85 -3.63
C SER A 46 18.00 1.06 -2.36
N SER A 47 16.98 0.53 -1.71
CA SER A 47 17.13 -0.28 -0.49
C SER A 47 17.83 -1.61 -0.76
N MET A 48 17.46 -2.32 -1.84
CA MET A 48 18.12 -3.56 -2.25
C MET A 48 19.60 -3.31 -2.57
N ASN A 49 19.92 -2.23 -3.27
CA ASN A 49 21.29 -1.85 -3.58
C ASN A 49 22.09 -1.50 -2.31
N THR A 50 21.49 -0.79 -1.35
CA THR A 50 22.16 -0.47 -0.08
C THR A 50 22.54 -1.72 0.68
N ILE A 51 21.64 -2.70 0.80
CA ILE A 51 21.94 -3.98 1.47
C ILE A 51 22.99 -4.77 0.69
N SER A 52 22.85 -4.87 -0.63
CA SER A 52 23.79 -5.60 -1.50
C SER A 52 25.21 -5.06 -1.35
N GLN A 53 25.39 -3.74 -1.39
CA GLN A 53 26.69 -3.10 -1.18
C GLN A 53 27.26 -3.41 0.21
N ASN A 54 26.43 -3.42 1.25
CA ASN A 54 26.86 -3.78 2.59
C ASN A 54 27.27 -5.24 2.73
N LEU A 55 26.73 -6.12 1.88
CA LEU A 55 27.08 -7.55 1.79
C LEU A 55 28.25 -7.83 0.83
N GLY A 56 28.82 -6.80 0.20
CA GLY A 56 29.90 -6.93 -0.76
C GLY A 56 29.51 -7.57 -2.09
N ILE A 57 28.22 -7.48 -2.47
CA ILE A 57 27.69 -7.98 -3.73
C ILE A 57 27.04 -6.85 -4.54
N THR A 58 26.91 -7.04 -5.85
CA THR A 58 26.14 -6.13 -6.71
C THR A 58 24.78 -6.74 -7.02
N CYS A 59 23.74 -5.92 -7.11
CA CYS A 59 22.39 -6.37 -7.39
C CYS A 59 21.77 -5.54 -8.52
N SER A 60 21.25 -6.20 -9.54
CA SER A 60 20.42 -5.60 -10.58
C SER A 60 18.97 -6.02 -10.35
N THR A 61 18.03 -5.06 -10.42
CA THR A 61 16.62 -5.32 -10.09
C THR A 61 15.70 -4.78 -11.15
N ASP A 62 14.70 -5.57 -11.54
CA ASP A 62 13.52 -5.14 -12.29
C ASP A 62 12.28 -5.29 -11.41
N ILE A 63 11.52 -4.23 -11.23
CA ILE A 63 10.45 -4.14 -10.25
C ILE A 63 9.15 -3.80 -10.95
N GLY A 64 8.17 -4.71 -10.87
CA GLY A 64 6.80 -4.49 -11.28
C GLY A 64 5.88 -4.07 -10.13
N LEU A 65 4.57 -4.04 -10.38
CA LEU A 65 3.57 -3.73 -9.36
C LEU A 65 3.55 -4.77 -8.22
N MET A 66 3.65 -6.05 -8.56
CA MET A 66 3.55 -7.19 -7.63
C MET A 66 4.68 -8.21 -7.81
N SER A 67 5.72 -7.87 -8.55
CA SER A 67 6.84 -8.77 -8.82
C SER A 67 8.17 -8.06 -8.72
N ILE A 68 9.20 -8.81 -8.34
CA ILE A 68 10.59 -8.37 -8.34
C ILE A 68 11.40 -9.47 -9.01
N GLU A 69 12.15 -9.10 -10.04
CA GLU A 69 13.18 -9.92 -10.64
C GLU A 69 14.53 -9.32 -10.28
N TYR A 70 15.43 -10.09 -9.75
CA TYR A 70 16.72 -9.57 -9.35
C TYR A 70 17.84 -10.58 -9.62
N THR A 71 19.01 -10.03 -9.89
CA THR A 71 20.23 -10.79 -10.08
C THR A 71 21.34 -10.20 -9.22
N CYS A 72 21.92 -11.03 -8.36
CA CYS A 72 23.05 -10.67 -7.51
C CYS A 72 24.34 -11.29 -8.05
N PHE A 73 25.46 -10.55 -7.95
CA PHE A 73 26.80 -10.95 -8.37
C PHE A 73 27.81 -10.72 -7.26
N ASP A 74 28.72 -11.67 -7.07
CA ASP A 74 29.85 -11.56 -6.14
C ASP A 74 31.22 -11.37 -6.85
N GLY A 75 31.21 -11.19 -8.17
CA GLY A 75 32.39 -11.08 -9.01
C GLY A 75 32.78 -12.37 -9.71
N THR A 76 32.34 -13.53 -9.24
CA THR A 76 32.65 -14.86 -9.81
C THR A 76 31.40 -15.61 -10.24
N SER A 77 30.34 -15.51 -9.49
CA SER A 77 29.06 -16.19 -9.72
C SER A 77 27.89 -15.23 -9.71
N GLY A 78 26.79 -15.65 -10.32
CA GLY A 78 25.54 -14.92 -10.38
C GLY A 78 24.38 -15.76 -9.86
N PHE A 79 23.47 -15.12 -9.09
CA PHE A 79 22.22 -15.70 -8.62
C PHE A 79 21.07 -14.85 -9.08
N SER A 80 20.09 -15.45 -9.78
CA SER A 80 18.90 -14.77 -10.27
C SER A 80 17.64 -15.41 -9.68
N GLN A 81 16.70 -14.58 -9.25
CA GLN A 81 15.41 -15.04 -8.76
C GLN A 81 14.29 -14.07 -9.12
N SER A 82 13.09 -14.63 -9.37
CA SER A 82 11.86 -13.88 -9.52
C SER A 82 10.96 -14.15 -8.32
N LEU A 83 10.44 -13.10 -7.70
CA LEU A 83 9.55 -13.14 -6.53
C LEU A 83 8.26 -12.42 -6.86
N CYS A 84 7.11 -13.01 -6.47
CA CYS A 84 5.79 -12.43 -6.68
C CYS A 84 5.04 -12.28 -5.37
N LEU A 85 4.30 -11.16 -5.25
CA LEU A 85 3.34 -10.93 -4.18
C LEU A 85 1.97 -11.45 -4.56
N THR A 86 1.24 -11.98 -3.59
CA THR A 86 -0.18 -12.33 -3.77
C THR A 86 -1.11 -11.14 -3.50
N ASN A 87 -0.63 -10.15 -2.74
CA ASN A 87 -1.38 -8.96 -2.39
C ASN A 87 -0.41 -7.83 -2.05
N THR A 88 -0.81 -6.60 -2.31
CA THR A 88 -0.11 -5.38 -1.92
C THR A 88 -1.04 -4.45 -1.16
N GLY A 89 -0.50 -3.68 -0.24
CA GLY A 89 -1.28 -2.73 0.56
C GLY A 89 -0.37 -1.70 1.23
N VAL A 90 -0.96 -0.61 1.71
CA VAL A 90 -0.20 0.43 2.40
C VAL A 90 -0.06 0.08 3.88
N ASN A 91 1.18 -0.19 4.32
CA ASN A 91 1.52 -0.41 5.73
C ASN A 91 2.75 0.44 6.11
N THR A 92 2.48 1.67 6.53
CA THR A 92 3.52 2.64 6.89
C THR A 92 4.32 2.24 8.13
N SER A 93 3.72 1.51 9.07
CA SER A 93 4.42 1.05 10.27
C SER A 93 5.47 -0.01 9.95
N LYS A 94 5.11 -0.98 9.09
CA LYS A 94 6.04 -1.99 8.58
C LYS A 94 7.13 -1.34 7.73
N LEU A 95 6.75 -0.39 6.87
CA LEU A 95 7.69 0.36 6.04
C LEU A 95 8.74 1.10 6.90
N ASN A 96 8.32 1.81 7.94
CA ASN A 96 9.25 2.54 8.82
C ASN A 96 10.22 1.59 9.55
N ARG A 97 9.75 0.41 9.98
CA ARG A 97 10.63 -0.60 10.59
C ARG A 97 11.65 -1.16 9.59
N LEU A 98 11.22 -1.40 8.36
CA LEU A 98 12.14 -1.84 7.29
C LEU A 98 13.18 -0.78 6.94
N GLU A 99 12.78 0.49 6.84
CA GLU A 99 13.71 1.60 6.59
C GLU A 99 14.74 1.74 7.72
N ARG A 100 14.31 1.58 8.96
CA ARG A 100 15.22 1.57 10.12
C ARG A 100 16.20 0.41 10.04
N PHE A 101 15.71 -0.80 9.77
CA PHE A 101 16.54 -1.99 9.59
C PHE A 101 17.60 -1.78 8.49
N ILE A 102 17.20 -1.21 7.33
CA ILE A 102 18.11 -0.92 6.21
C ILE A 102 19.17 0.12 6.62
N GLY A 103 18.77 1.16 7.35
CA GLY A 103 19.68 2.20 7.84
C GLY A 103 20.71 1.66 8.85
N GLU A 104 20.30 0.75 9.73
CA GLU A 104 21.15 0.13 10.75
C GLU A 104 21.94 -1.08 10.22
N PHE A 105 21.65 -1.55 8.99
CA PHE A 105 22.26 -2.75 8.43
C PHE A 105 23.79 -2.65 8.29
N SER A 106 24.32 -1.47 8.02
CA SER A 106 25.77 -1.25 7.89
C SER A 106 26.53 -1.47 9.19
N THR A 107 25.89 -1.31 10.35
CA THR A 107 26.51 -1.43 11.66
C THR A 107 26.20 -2.75 12.35
N VAL A 108 24.94 -3.14 12.39
CA VAL A 108 24.48 -4.33 13.12
C VAL A 108 24.25 -5.51 12.19
N GLY A 109 23.65 -5.29 11.03
CA GLY A 109 23.27 -6.38 10.12
C GLY A 109 24.45 -7.19 9.58
N LYS A 110 25.61 -6.56 9.39
CA LYS A 110 26.82 -7.24 8.88
C LYS A 110 27.37 -8.30 9.84
N THR A 111 27.15 -8.15 11.13
CA THR A 111 27.66 -9.05 12.16
C THR A 111 26.69 -10.19 12.48
N MET A 112 25.45 -10.09 12.02
CA MET A 112 24.42 -11.10 12.23
C MET A 112 24.59 -12.28 11.27
N THR A 113 24.15 -13.45 11.69
CA THR A 113 24.04 -14.62 10.82
C THR A 113 22.82 -14.49 9.90
N GLY A 114 22.79 -15.22 8.79
CA GLY A 114 21.63 -15.24 7.90
C GLY A 114 20.34 -15.64 8.62
N GLU A 115 20.40 -16.59 9.56
CA GLU A 115 19.27 -17.00 10.38
C GLU A 115 18.72 -15.87 11.26
N GLN A 116 19.61 -15.18 11.97
CA GLN A 116 19.22 -14.02 12.78
C GLN A 116 18.58 -12.89 11.97
N LEU A 117 19.10 -12.64 10.77
CA LEU A 117 18.50 -11.65 9.85
C LEU A 117 17.12 -12.08 9.39
N HIS A 118 16.94 -13.35 9.04
CA HIS A 118 15.62 -13.87 8.68
C HIS A 118 14.63 -13.80 9.82
N ASP A 119 15.04 -14.12 11.05
CA ASP A 119 14.18 -14.04 12.24
C ASP A 119 13.78 -12.59 12.52
N HIS A 120 14.71 -11.65 12.38
CA HIS A 120 14.40 -10.22 12.53
C HIS A 120 13.43 -9.72 11.45
N LEU A 121 13.60 -10.16 10.20
CA LEU A 121 12.65 -9.87 9.12
C LEU A 121 11.29 -10.52 9.37
N ASP A 122 11.24 -11.72 9.98
CA ASP A 122 9.98 -12.36 10.39
C ASP A 122 9.25 -11.55 11.46
N GLU A 123 9.97 -10.97 12.42
CA GLU A 123 9.40 -10.07 13.42
C GLU A 123 8.77 -8.84 12.77
N ILE A 124 9.47 -8.22 11.82
CA ILE A 124 8.95 -7.08 11.07
C ILE A 124 7.73 -7.51 10.21
N ASP A 125 7.76 -8.69 9.61
CA ASP A 125 6.66 -9.18 8.75
C ASP A 125 5.36 -9.40 9.52
N ARG A 126 5.44 -9.76 10.81
CA ARG A 126 4.29 -9.92 11.70
C ARG A 126 3.59 -8.61 12.06
N ILE A 127 4.14 -7.45 11.71
CA ILE A 127 3.50 -6.16 11.95
C ILE A 127 2.31 -6.02 11.01
N HIS A 128 1.12 -6.28 11.54
CA HIS A 128 -0.15 -6.09 10.84
C HIS A 128 -0.67 -4.67 11.07
N GLY A 129 -1.70 -4.28 10.32
CA GLY A 129 -2.30 -2.95 10.45
C GLY A 129 -2.70 -2.64 11.91
N LEU A 130 -2.18 -1.54 12.45
CA LEU A 130 -2.31 -1.13 13.84
C LEU A 130 -3.69 -0.58 14.21
N TYR A 131 -4.51 -0.24 13.19
CA TYR A 131 -5.75 0.51 13.41
C TYR A 131 -6.99 -0.37 13.25
N SER A 132 -7.97 -0.13 14.13
CA SER A 132 -9.27 -0.77 14.03
C SER A 132 -10.07 -0.24 12.83
N PRO A 133 -11.03 -1.01 12.28
CA PRO A 133 -11.92 -0.52 11.21
C PRO A 133 -12.67 0.76 11.58
N VAL A 134 -12.99 0.94 12.85
CA VAL A 134 -13.65 2.16 13.35
C VAL A 134 -12.72 3.35 13.27
N ALA A 135 -11.46 3.20 13.70
CA ALA A 135 -10.46 4.29 13.61
C ALA A 135 -10.18 4.67 12.15
N LEU A 136 -10.07 3.68 11.24
CA LEU A 136 -9.90 3.93 9.82
C LEU A 136 -11.14 4.61 9.20
N GLY A 137 -12.35 4.21 9.61
CA GLY A 137 -13.59 4.86 9.21
C GLY A 137 -13.63 6.32 9.65
N PHE A 138 -13.28 6.60 10.90
CA PHE A 138 -13.24 7.95 11.45
C PHE A 138 -12.19 8.83 10.76
N ALA A 139 -10.99 8.30 10.49
CA ALA A 139 -9.96 9.02 9.75
C ALA A 139 -10.41 9.39 8.32
N ALA A 140 -11.06 8.45 7.62
CA ALA A 140 -11.63 8.70 6.29
C ALA A 140 -12.76 9.75 6.36
N ALA A 141 -13.62 9.70 7.38
CA ALA A 141 -14.67 10.67 7.63
C ALA A 141 -14.10 12.09 7.78
N LEU A 142 -13.09 12.26 8.62
CA LEU A 142 -12.41 13.55 8.82
C LEU A 142 -11.78 14.06 7.52
N ALA A 143 -11.06 13.20 6.80
CA ALA A 143 -10.42 13.57 5.55
C ALA A 143 -11.44 14.03 4.50
N CYS A 144 -12.49 13.25 4.27
CA CYS A 144 -13.53 13.56 3.29
C CYS A 144 -14.32 14.82 3.66
N GLY A 145 -14.65 15.01 4.94
CA GLY A 145 -15.27 16.24 5.42
C GLY A 145 -14.40 17.48 5.20
N ALA A 146 -13.09 17.39 5.49
CA ALA A 146 -12.14 18.46 5.23
C ALA A 146 -12.00 18.77 3.72
N PHE A 147 -11.97 17.75 2.87
CA PHE A 147 -11.95 17.95 1.41
C PHE A 147 -13.21 18.62 0.88
N THR A 148 -14.38 18.32 1.47
CA THR A 148 -15.62 19.02 1.13
C THR A 148 -15.46 20.52 1.32
N PHE A 149 -14.88 20.95 2.44
CA PHE A 149 -14.62 22.37 2.70
C PHE A 149 -13.65 22.96 1.68
N LEU A 150 -12.55 22.27 1.34
CA LEU A 150 -11.58 22.73 0.36
C LEU A 150 -12.17 22.90 -1.05
N LEU A 151 -13.17 22.10 -1.40
CA LEU A 151 -13.91 22.20 -2.67
C LEU A 151 -15.08 23.21 -2.63
N GLY A 152 -15.19 24.01 -1.57
CA GLY A 152 -16.19 25.07 -1.45
C GLY A 152 -17.54 24.61 -0.92
N GLY A 153 -17.64 23.38 -0.39
CA GLY A 153 -18.87 22.89 0.25
C GLY A 153 -19.14 23.55 1.59
N GLY A 154 -20.42 23.65 1.94
CA GLY A 154 -20.89 24.24 3.19
C GLY A 154 -20.74 23.30 4.41
N PRO A 155 -20.96 23.83 5.64
CA PRO A 155 -20.83 23.02 6.87
C PRO A 155 -21.76 21.80 6.90
N VAL A 156 -22.93 21.90 6.31
CA VAL A 156 -23.91 20.81 6.22
C VAL A 156 -23.38 19.70 5.31
N GLU A 157 -22.84 20.06 4.13
CA GLU A 157 -22.23 19.12 3.20
C GLU A 157 -21.01 18.42 3.82
N MET A 158 -20.19 19.18 4.57
CA MET A 158 -19.07 18.60 5.34
C MET A 158 -19.52 17.49 6.28
N LEU A 159 -20.60 17.74 7.04
CA LEU A 159 -21.13 16.77 7.99
C LEU A 159 -21.67 15.53 7.29
N PHE A 160 -22.38 15.70 6.17
CA PHE A 160 -22.93 14.59 5.41
C PHE A 160 -21.84 13.76 4.73
N ALA A 161 -20.82 14.41 4.16
CA ALA A 161 -19.65 13.75 3.60
C ALA A 161 -18.85 12.99 4.67
N PHE A 162 -18.71 13.58 5.87
CA PHE A 162 -18.11 12.92 7.02
C PHE A 162 -18.84 11.61 7.36
N CYS A 163 -20.16 11.66 7.51
CA CYS A 163 -20.98 10.49 7.84
C CYS A 163 -20.93 9.44 6.71
N GLY A 164 -21.10 9.86 5.46
CA GLY A 164 -21.08 8.97 4.28
C GLY A 164 -19.75 8.26 4.12
N ALA A 165 -18.64 9.00 4.12
CA ALA A 165 -17.30 8.43 3.98
C ALA A 165 -16.92 7.54 5.16
N GLY A 166 -17.27 7.92 6.38
CA GLY A 166 -17.00 7.14 7.58
C GLY A 166 -17.67 5.77 7.53
N LEU A 167 -18.95 5.73 7.21
CA LEU A 167 -19.69 4.48 7.08
C LEU A 167 -19.20 3.65 5.88
N GLY A 168 -18.98 4.28 4.73
CA GLY A 168 -18.49 3.62 3.53
C GLY A 168 -17.14 2.95 3.76
N ASN A 169 -16.18 3.65 4.37
CA ASN A 169 -14.86 3.07 4.67
C ASN A 169 -14.93 1.98 5.76
N PHE A 170 -15.81 2.13 6.75
CA PHE A 170 -16.06 1.08 7.75
C PHE A 170 -16.58 -0.21 7.09
N VAL A 171 -17.57 -0.08 6.19
CA VAL A 171 -18.09 -1.21 5.40
C VAL A 171 -16.98 -1.87 4.60
N ARG A 172 -16.16 -1.07 3.88
CA ARG A 172 -14.99 -1.58 3.14
C ARG A 172 -14.06 -2.39 4.02
N CYS A 173 -13.67 -1.86 5.18
CA CYS A 173 -12.77 -2.56 6.10
C CYS A 173 -13.36 -3.88 6.62
N LYS A 174 -14.66 -3.92 6.87
CA LYS A 174 -15.36 -5.14 7.27
C LYS A 174 -15.39 -6.19 6.15
N LEU A 175 -15.76 -5.78 4.94
CA LEU A 175 -15.83 -6.68 3.78
C LEU A 175 -14.46 -7.25 3.41
N THR A 176 -13.40 -6.44 3.48
CA THR A 176 -12.02 -6.91 3.25
C THR A 176 -11.61 -8.00 4.24
N LYS A 177 -12.05 -7.93 5.50
CA LYS A 177 -11.78 -8.97 6.51
C LYS A 177 -12.50 -10.28 6.20
N HIS A 178 -13.62 -10.24 5.50
CA HIS A 178 -14.39 -11.43 5.09
C HIS A 178 -13.92 -12.03 3.76
N HIS A 179 -12.73 -11.66 3.27
CA HIS A 179 -12.12 -12.18 2.04
C HIS A 179 -13.00 -12.06 0.78
N LEU A 180 -13.92 -11.10 0.75
CA LEU A 180 -14.69 -10.79 -0.45
C LEU A 180 -13.80 -10.18 -1.52
N THR A 181 -14.22 -10.33 -2.77
CA THR A 181 -13.47 -9.78 -3.91
C THR A 181 -13.33 -8.27 -3.77
N LEU A 182 -12.17 -7.74 -4.18
CA LEU A 182 -11.88 -6.30 -4.14
C LEU A 182 -13.00 -5.47 -4.81
N PHE A 183 -13.48 -5.95 -5.95
CA PHE A 183 -14.56 -5.31 -6.72
C PHE A 183 -15.85 -5.15 -5.87
N LEU A 184 -16.33 -6.23 -5.28
CA LEU A 184 -17.54 -6.20 -4.47
C LEU A 184 -17.38 -5.30 -3.24
N GLY A 185 -16.20 -5.30 -2.64
CA GLY A 185 -15.87 -4.41 -1.51
C GLY A 185 -15.93 -2.94 -1.89
N ILE A 186 -15.42 -2.56 -3.07
CA ILE A 186 -15.48 -1.19 -3.58
C ILE A 186 -16.92 -0.77 -3.86
N VAL A 187 -17.66 -1.54 -4.65
CA VAL A 187 -19.05 -1.23 -5.02
C VAL A 187 -19.93 -1.08 -3.78
N ALA A 188 -19.87 -2.01 -2.84
CA ALA A 188 -20.68 -1.95 -1.62
C ALA A 188 -20.31 -0.75 -0.73
N SER A 189 -19.03 -0.38 -0.65
CA SER A 189 -18.59 0.76 0.15
C SER A 189 -19.00 2.11 -0.47
N VAL A 190 -18.89 2.24 -1.80
CA VAL A 190 -19.39 3.44 -2.52
C VAL A 190 -20.90 3.56 -2.37
N ALA A 191 -21.64 2.47 -2.63
CA ALA A 191 -23.09 2.46 -2.50
C ALA A 191 -23.53 2.87 -1.08
N SER A 192 -22.89 2.34 -0.04
CA SER A 192 -23.22 2.71 1.35
C SER A 192 -22.91 4.17 1.65
N ALA A 193 -21.80 4.72 1.14
CA ALA A 193 -21.47 6.15 1.33
C ALA A 193 -22.48 7.05 0.63
N CYS A 194 -22.80 6.77 -0.63
CA CYS A 194 -23.77 7.55 -1.41
C CYS A 194 -25.17 7.50 -0.82
N VAL A 195 -25.67 6.31 -0.45
CA VAL A 195 -26.97 6.15 0.17
C VAL A 195 -27.04 6.91 1.49
N THR A 196 -26.02 6.81 2.33
CA THR A 196 -25.97 7.57 3.60
C THR A 196 -26.02 9.07 3.37
N TYR A 197 -25.19 9.57 2.43
CA TYR A 197 -25.19 11.00 2.09
C TYR A 197 -26.56 11.46 1.59
N THR A 198 -27.16 10.71 0.65
CA THR A 198 -28.48 11.04 0.07
C THR A 198 -29.59 11.01 1.10
N ILE A 199 -29.63 10.04 2.00
CA ILE A 199 -30.62 9.98 3.08
C ILE A 199 -30.50 11.21 3.98
N LEU A 200 -29.29 11.56 4.41
CA LEU A 200 -29.05 12.74 5.26
C LEU A 200 -29.46 14.04 4.56
N LEU A 201 -29.15 14.17 3.26
CA LEU A 201 -29.53 15.31 2.45
C LEU A 201 -31.07 15.45 2.39
N ARG A 202 -31.79 14.36 2.05
CA ARG A 202 -33.24 14.36 1.96
C ARG A 202 -33.94 14.69 3.30
N ILE A 203 -33.42 14.18 4.39
CA ILE A 203 -33.90 14.50 5.74
C ILE A 203 -33.70 15.99 6.01
N ALA A 204 -32.52 16.53 5.70
CA ALA A 204 -32.22 17.95 5.93
C ALA A 204 -33.08 18.88 5.06
N GLU A 205 -33.27 18.54 3.78
CA GLU A 205 -34.16 19.28 2.86
C GLU A 205 -35.61 19.27 3.36
N LEU A 206 -36.11 18.16 3.86
CA LEU A 206 -37.46 18.04 4.41
C LEU A 206 -37.63 18.92 5.67
N ILE A 207 -36.60 18.99 6.52
CA ILE A 207 -36.66 19.82 7.76
C ILE A 207 -36.48 21.29 7.44
N ALA A 208 -35.57 21.65 6.54
CA ALA A 208 -35.26 23.04 6.18
C ALA A 208 -36.29 23.66 5.22
N GLY A 209 -37.04 22.83 4.48
CA GLY A 209 -38.01 23.28 3.48
C GLY A 209 -37.40 23.94 2.22
N VAL A 210 -36.09 23.79 2.02
CA VAL A 210 -35.33 24.36 0.87
C VAL A 210 -34.35 23.33 0.32
N SER A 211 -34.11 23.39 -0.99
CA SER A 211 -33.06 22.53 -1.57
C SER A 211 -31.67 23.02 -1.15
N LEU A 212 -30.82 22.10 -0.76
CA LEU A 212 -29.46 22.37 -0.33
C LEU A 212 -28.48 22.11 -1.47
N GLN A 213 -27.38 22.89 -1.52
CA GLN A 213 -26.27 22.55 -2.37
C GLN A 213 -25.65 21.22 -1.90
N HIS A 214 -25.23 20.38 -2.81
CA HIS A 214 -24.81 19.01 -2.45
C HIS A 214 -23.71 18.41 -3.35
N GLU A 215 -23.27 19.12 -4.39
CA GLU A 215 -22.32 18.56 -5.37
C GLU A 215 -20.96 18.25 -4.76
N ALA A 216 -20.39 19.21 -4.01
CA ALA A 216 -19.07 19.02 -3.40
C ALA A 216 -19.08 17.91 -2.35
N GLY A 217 -20.06 17.92 -1.46
CA GLY A 217 -20.18 16.93 -0.38
C GLY A 217 -20.46 15.53 -0.90
N TYR A 218 -21.29 15.40 -1.94
CA TYR A 218 -21.60 14.10 -2.54
C TYR A 218 -20.34 13.46 -3.14
N ILE A 219 -19.56 14.21 -3.92
CA ILE A 219 -18.31 13.75 -4.51
C ILE A 219 -17.31 13.35 -3.40
N CYS A 220 -17.18 14.20 -2.38
CA CYS A 220 -16.25 13.95 -1.28
C CYS A 220 -16.65 12.75 -0.41
N SER A 221 -17.92 12.39 -0.32
CA SER A 221 -18.35 11.22 0.45
C SER A 221 -17.73 9.89 -0.05
N MET A 222 -17.29 9.85 -1.30
CA MET A 222 -16.66 8.68 -1.95
C MET A 222 -15.14 8.80 -2.09
N LEU A 223 -14.55 9.93 -1.72
CA LEU A 223 -13.13 10.24 -2.00
C LEU A 223 -12.16 9.24 -1.36
N PHE A 224 -12.56 8.55 -0.29
CA PHE A 224 -11.75 7.53 0.37
C PHE A 224 -11.43 6.31 -0.50
N ILE A 225 -12.12 6.14 -1.64
CA ILE A 225 -11.86 5.07 -2.61
C ILE A 225 -10.75 5.44 -3.59
N ILE A 226 -10.56 6.74 -3.84
CA ILE A 226 -9.52 7.18 -4.79
C ILE A 226 -8.16 6.72 -4.31
N PRO A 227 -7.43 5.96 -5.13
CA PRO A 227 -6.16 5.36 -4.76
C PRO A 227 -5.01 6.39 -4.82
N GLY A 228 -5.07 7.41 -3.95
CA GLY A 228 -4.11 8.52 -3.97
C GLY A 228 -2.66 8.06 -3.78
N PHE A 229 -2.42 7.09 -2.90
CA PHE A 229 -1.08 6.56 -2.67
C PHE A 229 -0.48 5.86 -3.92
N PRO A 230 -1.18 4.95 -4.62
CA PRO A 230 -0.74 4.41 -5.90
C PRO A 230 -0.51 5.48 -6.97
N PHE A 231 -1.31 6.53 -7.04
CA PHE A 231 -1.09 7.65 -7.98
C PHE A 231 0.22 8.38 -7.71
N ILE A 232 0.45 8.76 -6.46
CA ILE A 232 1.67 9.48 -6.06
C ILE A 232 2.91 8.62 -6.33
N THR A 233 2.87 7.35 -5.93
CA THR A 233 4.00 6.43 -6.14
C THR A 233 4.24 6.16 -7.63
N SER A 234 3.18 6.03 -8.44
CA SER A 234 3.29 5.92 -9.91
C SER A 234 3.97 7.16 -10.51
N GLY A 235 3.52 8.37 -10.13
CA GLY A 235 4.13 9.61 -10.61
C GLY A 235 5.60 9.74 -10.24
N ILE A 236 5.99 9.34 -9.03
CA ILE A 236 7.39 9.32 -8.59
C ILE A 236 8.20 8.29 -9.38
N ASP A 237 7.66 7.08 -9.59
CA ASP A 237 8.35 6.03 -10.35
C ASP A 237 8.58 6.48 -11.80
N LEU A 238 7.58 7.09 -12.46
CA LEU A 238 7.72 7.65 -13.81
C LEU A 238 8.76 8.77 -13.85
N ALA A 239 8.75 9.69 -12.89
CA ALA A 239 9.72 10.77 -12.79
C ALA A 239 11.16 10.27 -12.56
N LYS A 240 11.30 9.09 -11.96
CA LYS A 240 12.58 8.39 -11.72
C LYS A 240 12.96 7.43 -12.84
N LEU A 241 12.22 7.42 -13.96
CA LEU A 241 12.41 6.56 -15.13
C LEU A 241 12.19 5.05 -14.85
N ASP A 242 11.50 4.72 -13.77
CA ASP A 242 11.00 3.38 -13.51
C ASP A 242 9.68 3.14 -14.27
N MET A 243 9.77 3.14 -15.60
CA MET A 243 8.61 3.18 -16.50
C MET A 243 7.68 1.98 -16.31
N ARG A 244 8.22 0.77 -16.16
CA ARG A 244 7.42 -0.46 -15.98
C ARG A 244 6.54 -0.35 -14.73
N SER A 245 7.15 -0.15 -13.56
CA SER A 245 6.41 -0.03 -12.31
C SER A 245 5.46 1.15 -12.31
N GLY A 246 5.90 2.30 -12.84
CA GLY A 246 5.10 3.51 -12.91
C GLY A 246 3.83 3.32 -13.74
N LEU A 247 3.93 2.73 -14.93
CA LEU A 247 2.77 2.46 -15.79
C LEU A 247 1.85 1.39 -15.21
N GLU A 248 2.38 0.30 -14.68
CA GLU A 248 1.57 -0.75 -14.05
C GLU A 248 0.77 -0.20 -12.86
N ARG A 249 1.38 0.64 -12.00
CA ARG A 249 0.71 1.31 -10.87
C ARG A 249 -0.32 2.32 -11.33
N LEU A 250 -0.03 3.10 -12.37
CA LEU A 250 -0.97 4.06 -12.93
C LEU A 250 -2.20 3.35 -13.50
N THR A 251 -1.99 2.31 -14.28
CA THR A 251 -3.08 1.51 -14.85
C THR A 251 -3.94 0.87 -13.75
N TYR A 252 -3.30 0.33 -12.72
CA TYR A 252 -4.01 -0.20 -11.55
C TYR A 252 -4.84 0.87 -10.84
N ALA A 253 -4.28 2.05 -10.60
CA ALA A 253 -4.99 3.15 -9.96
C ALA A 253 -6.18 3.65 -10.79
N LEU A 254 -6.01 3.78 -12.11
CA LEU A 254 -7.10 4.15 -13.03
C LEU A 254 -8.21 3.09 -13.06
N SER A 255 -7.86 1.80 -13.04
CA SER A 255 -8.85 0.73 -13.03
C SER A 255 -9.76 0.79 -11.78
N LEU A 256 -9.19 1.13 -10.61
CA LEU A 256 -9.96 1.28 -9.39
C LEU A 256 -10.97 2.44 -9.47
N ILE A 257 -10.61 3.53 -10.15
CA ILE A 257 -11.53 4.67 -10.38
C ILE A 257 -12.66 4.25 -11.31
N HIS A 258 -12.35 3.64 -12.45
CA HIS A 258 -13.37 3.19 -13.40
C HIS A 258 -14.34 2.17 -12.82
N ILE A 259 -13.89 1.34 -11.88
CA ILE A 259 -14.77 0.40 -11.15
C ILE A 259 -15.79 1.14 -10.28
N SER A 260 -15.45 2.31 -9.74
CA SER A 260 -16.34 3.08 -8.85
C SER A 260 -17.31 4.00 -9.59
N GLU A 261 -16.99 4.44 -10.82
CA GLU A 261 -17.80 5.38 -11.61
C GLU A 261 -19.23 4.90 -11.93
N PRO A 262 -19.46 3.66 -12.42
CA PRO A 262 -20.83 3.19 -12.73
C PRO A 262 -21.75 3.22 -11.51
N THR A 263 -21.23 2.89 -10.35
CA THR A 263 -22.00 2.92 -9.09
C THR A 263 -22.40 4.34 -8.73
N ARG A 264 -21.53 5.31 -8.96
CA ARG A 264 -21.80 6.73 -8.76
C ARG A 264 -22.90 7.23 -9.69
N LEU A 265 -22.79 6.95 -10.99
CA LEU A 265 -23.76 7.41 -11.99
C LEU A 265 -25.15 6.82 -11.76
N ALA A 266 -25.23 5.52 -11.43
CA ALA A 266 -26.50 4.84 -11.16
C ALA A 266 -27.25 5.35 -9.91
N LEU A 267 -26.58 6.06 -9.01
CA LEU A 267 -27.16 6.61 -7.77
C LEU A 267 -27.53 8.11 -7.89
N ILE A 268 -27.07 8.78 -8.95
CA ILE A 268 -27.40 10.18 -9.23
C ILE A 268 -28.59 10.30 -10.20
N SER A 269 -28.81 9.31 -11.06
CA SER A 269 -29.99 9.21 -11.96
C SER A 269 -31.24 8.79 -11.21
#